data_86eb93fccac24e831578a485e631c83a
#
_entry.id   86eb93fccac24e831578a485e631c83a
#
_cell.length_a   1.000
_cell.length_b   1.000
_cell.length_c   1.000
_cell.angle_alpha   90.00
_cell.angle_beta   90.00
_cell.angle_gamma   90.00
#
_symmetry.space_group_name_H-M   'P 1'
#
loop_
_entity.id
_entity.type
_entity.pdbx_description
1 polymer ?
#
loop_
_entity_poly.entity_id
_entity_poly.type
_entity_poly.pdbx_seq_one_letter_code
_entity_poly.pdbx_strand_id
1 'polypeptide(L)'
;MFGYVRPSDDRLTPADRETFRAAYCGLCHALGARYGLVGRMILNYDLTFLAMVLSDGAGEMCAKRCAVHPMRRRCCVAGDPALDAAADMSVILTYWQLRDGVADHGFWGGLKYRIASVLLRPAYRRARERRLQFDAGTKAHLSELAALERERCSSLDAPADAFAKLLALAAEEVSDPVRRRVTAQMLYHLGRWVYLVDAADDLRADIKSCLLYTSPSPR
;
A
#
# COMPACT_ATOMS: atom_id res chain seq x y z
N MET A 1 4.76 3.18 -6.95
CA MET A 1 3.79 2.10 -6.65
C MET A 1 2.56 2.54 -5.86
N PHE A 2 2.61 3.47 -4.91
CA PHE A 2 1.40 3.96 -4.19
C PHE A 2 0.86 5.24 -4.83
N GLY A 3 -0.46 5.46 -4.71
CA GLY A 3 -1.12 6.70 -5.12
C GLY A 3 -2.00 6.61 -6.36
N TYR A 4 -2.17 5.39 -6.90
CA TYR A 4 -3.02 5.16 -8.07
C TYR A 4 -4.49 4.94 -7.70
N VAL A 5 -4.77 4.39 -6.53
CA VAL A 5 -6.14 4.16 -6.07
C VAL A 5 -6.61 5.37 -5.26
N ARG A 6 -7.31 6.29 -5.91
CA ARG A 6 -7.82 7.51 -5.28
C ARG A 6 -9.32 7.67 -5.51
N PRO A 7 -10.06 8.20 -4.54
CA PRO A 7 -11.46 8.56 -4.76
C PRO A 7 -11.55 9.64 -5.83
N SER A 8 -12.43 9.45 -6.83
CA SER A 8 -12.71 10.45 -7.84
C SER A 8 -13.75 11.44 -7.31
N ASP A 9 -13.36 12.69 -7.06
CA ASP A 9 -14.26 13.71 -6.51
C ASP A 9 -15.46 14.00 -7.41
N ASP A 10 -15.33 13.79 -8.73
CA ASP A 10 -16.38 14.07 -9.71
C ASP A 10 -17.46 12.97 -9.75
N ARG A 11 -17.17 11.77 -9.28
CA ARG A 11 -18.05 10.60 -9.41
C ARG A 11 -18.63 10.10 -8.09
N LEU A 12 -18.05 10.50 -6.96
CA LEU A 12 -18.51 10.09 -5.65
C LEU A 12 -19.66 10.95 -5.16
N THR A 13 -20.69 10.29 -4.62
CA THR A 13 -21.73 10.99 -3.87
C THR A 13 -21.17 11.60 -2.58
N PRO A 14 -21.86 12.60 -1.99
CA PRO A 14 -21.46 13.11 -0.67
C PRO A 14 -21.36 12.02 0.41
N ALA A 15 -22.24 11.03 0.38
CA ALA A 15 -22.25 9.91 1.31
C ALA A 15 -21.02 9.00 1.12
N ASP A 16 -20.66 8.67 -0.13
CA ASP A 16 -19.47 7.87 -0.44
C ASP A 16 -18.19 8.54 0.03
N ARG A 17 -18.10 9.87 -0.17
CA ARG A 17 -16.96 10.69 0.32
C ARG A 17 -16.86 10.66 1.84
N GLU A 18 -18.00 10.72 2.52
CA GLU A 18 -18.03 10.66 3.98
C GLU A 18 -17.60 9.28 4.48
N THR A 19 -18.06 8.21 3.86
CA THR A 19 -17.68 6.82 4.15
C THR A 19 -16.17 6.63 3.93
N PHE A 20 -15.63 7.07 2.80
CA PHE A 20 -14.19 6.99 2.53
C PHE A 20 -13.38 7.79 3.57
N ARG A 21 -13.83 9.01 3.90
CA ARG A 21 -13.20 9.84 4.95
C ARG A 21 -13.21 9.17 6.32
N ALA A 22 -14.31 8.51 6.66
CA ALA A 22 -14.43 7.81 7.93
C ALA A 22 -13.46 6.62 8.01
N ALA A 23 -13.31 5.85 6.93
CA ALA A 23 -12.32 4.79 6.82
C ALA A 23 -10.87 5.33 6.89
N TYR A 24 -10.57 6.41 6.16
CA TYR A 24 -9.27 7.08 6.19
C TYR A 24 -8.90 7.57 7.60
N CYS A 25 -9.85 8.21 8.30
CA CYS A 25 -9.65 8.62 9.69
C CYS A 25 -9.50 7.39 10.62
N GLY A 26 -10.27 6.32 10.38
CA GLY A 26 -10.15 5.06 11.09
C GLY A 26 -8.76 4.45 10.97
N LEU A 27 -8.23 4.34 9.74
CA LEU A 27 -6.87 3.86 9.49
C LEU A 27 -5.80 4.75 10.13
N CYS A 28 -5.98 6.08 10.09
CA CYS A 28 -5.10 7.03 10.78
C CYS A 28 -5.04 6.76 12.30
N HIS A 29 -6.18 6.47 12.92
CA HIS A 29 -6.25 6.11 14.32
C HIS A 29 -5.64 4.74 14.63
N ALA A 30 -5.88 3.73 13.79
CA ALA A 30 -5.28 2.41 13.92
C ALA A 30 -3.75 2.48 13.82
N LEU A 31 -3.22 3.16 12.81
CA LEU A 31 -1.78 3.41 12.64
C LEU A 31 -1.19 4.14 13.84
N GLY A 32 -1.87 5.17 14.33
CA GLY A 32 -1.42 5.93 15.48
C GLY A 32 -1.41 5.14 16.80
N ALA A 33 -2.43 4.32 17.02
CA ALA A 33 -2.54 3.48 18.22
C ALA A 33 -1.47 2.36 18.24
N ARG A 34 -1.19 1.77 17.06
CA ARG A 34 -0.27 0.63 16.94
C ARG A 34 1.20 1.04 16.79
N TYR A 35 1.47 2.14 16.07
CA TYR A 35 2.82 2.54 15.64
C TYR A 35 3.19 4.00 15.96
N GLY A 36 2.32 4.73 16.65
CA GLY A 36 2.56 6.11 17.03
C GLY A 36 2.60 7.08 15.84
N LEU A 37 3.38 8.14 15.98
CA LEU A 37 3.48 9.18 14.95
C LEU A 37 4.05 8.65 13.63
N VAL A 38 5.05 7.79 13.69
CA VAL A 38 5.70 7.19 12.49
C VAL A 38 4.68 6.41 11.66
N GLY A 39 3.77 5.66 12.31
CA GLY A 39 2.69 4.98 11.61
C GLY A 39 1.75 5.94 10.89
N ARG A 40 1.42 7.09 11.49
CA ARG A 40 0.55 8.08 10.83
C ARG A 40 1.17 8.73 9.61
N MET A 41 2.50 8.86 9.55
CA MET A 41 3.20 9.46 8.41
C MET A 41 3.11 8.62 7.14
N ILE A 42 2.82 7.33 7.25
CA ILE A 42 2.68 6.42 6.11
C ILE A 42 1.23 6.22 5.65
N LEU A 43 0.28 6.96 6.25
CA LEU A 43 -1.13 6.93 5.86
C LEU A 43 -1.31 7.34 4.40
N ASN A 44 -2.03 6.54 3.62
CA ASN A 44 -2.31 6.81 2.22
C ASN A 44 -3.70 6.31 1.80
N TYR A 45 -4.13 6.66 0.61
CA TYR A 45 -5.45 6.29 0.07
C TYR A 45 -5.53 4.83 -0.35
N ASP A 46 -4.45 4.27 -0.91
CA ASP A 46 -4.45 2.88 -1.40
C ASP A 46 -4.70 1.90 -0.24
N LEU A 47 -4.03 2.10 0.90
CA LEU A 47 -4.24 1.25 2.09
C LEU A 47 -5.59 1.53 2.77
N THR A 48 -6.13 2.74 2.63
CA THR A 48 -7.51 3.02 3.05
C THR A 48 -8.51 2.23 2.21
N PHE A 49 -8.33 2.22 0.90
CA PHE A 49 -9.13 1.41 0.00
C PHE A 49 -9.00 -0.08 0.35
N LEU A 50 -7.78 -0.57 0.57
CA LEU A 50 -7.55 -1.95 1.00
C LEU A 50 -8.32 -2.28 2.29
N ALA A 51 -8.26 -1.41 3.30
CA ALA A 51 -9.04 -1.60 4.54
C ALA A 51 -10.53 -1.73 4.27
N MET A 52 -11.09 -0.88 3.40
CA MET A 52 -12.52 -0.95 3.02
C MET A 52 -12.87 -2.25 2.31
N VAL A 53 -11.99 -2.76 1.44
CA VAL A 53 -12.18 -4.02 0.72
C VAL A 53 -12.15 -5.22 1.67
N LEU A 54 -11.26 -5.21 2.65
CA LEU A 54 -11.13 -6.27 3.65
C LEU A 54 -12.23 -6.24 4.70
N SER A 55 -12.84 -5.06 4.95
CA SER A 55 -13.88 -4.87 5.96
C SER A 55 -15.11 -5.73 5.69
N ASP A 56 -15.60 -6.39 6.72
CA ASP A 56 -16.91 -7.10 6.72
C ASP A 56 -18.04 -6.23 7.27
N GLY A 57 -17.77 -4.96 7.57
CA GLY A 57 -18.72 -4.03 8.15
C GLY A 57 -18.82 -4.11 9.68
N ALA A 58 -17.93 -4.83 10.35
CA ALA A 58 -17.92 -4.95 11.81
C ALA A 58 -17.59 -3.64 12.54
N GLY A 59 -17.05 -2.65 11.82
CA GLY A 59 -16.64 -1.38 12.40
C GLY A 59 -17.81 -0.46 12.78
N GLU A 60 -17.67 0.25 13.88
CA GLU A 60 -18.63 1.23 14.34
C GLU A 60 -18.24 2.66 13.95
N MET A 61 -19.23 3.46 13.56
CA MET A 61 -19.03 4.88 13.29
C MET A 61 -18.94 5.67 14.59
N CYS A 62 -17.81 6.33 14.85
CA CYS A 62 -17.61 7.12 16.05
C CYS A 62 -16.93 8.46 15.77
N ALA A 63 -17.18 9.45 16.64
CA ALA A 63 -16.55 10.77 16.54
C ALA A 63 -15.28 10.82 17.39
N LYS A 64 -14.10 10.86 16.76
CA LYS A 64 -12.81 11.00 17.43
C LYS A 64 -12.13 12.34 17.10
N ARG A 65 -11.25 12.79 17.98
CA ARG A 65 -10.42 13.97 17.70
C ARG A 65 -9.44 13.67 16.58
N CYS A 66 -9.37 14.56 15.59
CA CYS A 66 -8.42 14.40 14.48
C CYS A 66 -6.98 14.56 15.00
N ALA A 67 -6.10 13.65 14.62
CA ALA A 67 -4.70 13.69 15.03
C ALA A 67 -3.93 14.90 14.47
N VAL A 68 -4.33 15.37 13.29
CA VAL A 68 -3.71 16.53 12.60
C VAL A 68 -4.37 17.86 13.06
N HIS A 69 -5.67 17.81 13.39
CA HIS A 69 -6.45 18.97 13.81
C HIS A 69 -7.13 18.68 15.17
N PRO A 70 -6.42 18.76 16.30
CA PRO A 70 -6.92 18.30 17.60
C PRO A 70 -8.22 18.97 18.06
N MET A 71 -8.50 20.17 17.56
CA MET A 71 -9.72 20.93 17.88
C MET A 71 -10.95 20.44 17.08
N ARG A 72 -10.76 19.58 16.05
CA ARG A 72 -11.86 19.08 15.22
C ARG A 72 -12.14 17.61 15.57
N ARG A 73 -13.40 17.30 15.79
CA ARG A 73 -13.89 15.92 15.85
C ARG A 73 -14.31 15.50 14.45
N ARG A 74 -13.93 14.30 14.04
CA ARG A 74 -14.31 13.71 12.76
C ARG A 74 -14.94 12.35 12.98
N CYS A 75 -15.92 12.04 12.15
CA CYS A 75 -16.46 10.70 12.07
C CYS A 75 -15.37 9.76 11.56
N CYS A 76 -15.19 8.62 12.19
CA CYS A 76 -14.26 7.59 11.79
C CYS A 76 -14.80 6.20 12.12
N VAL A 77 -14.40 5.21 11.33
CA VAL A 77 -14.65 3.81 11.63
C VAL A 77 -13.71 3.37 12.76
N ALA A 78 -14.23 2.64 13.73
CA ALA A 78 -13.46 2.09 14.84
C ALA A 78 -13.85 0.64 15.12
N GLY A 79 -12.94 -0.14 15.68
CA GLY A 79 -13.20 -1.53 16.05
C GLY A 79 -13.26 -2.51 14.88
N ASP A 80 -12.95 -2.06 13.65
CA ASP A 80 -12.89 -2.93 12.48
C ASP A 80 -11.52 -3.62 12.39
N PRO A 81 -11.45 -4.96 12.44
CA PRO A 81 -10.20 -5.70 12.30
C PRO A 81 -9.46 -5.43 10.97
N ALA A 82 -10.20 -5.08 9.92
CA ALA A 82 -9.62 -4.75 8.62
C ALA A 82 -8.74 -3.48 8.67
N LEU A 83 -9.09 -2.50 9.52
CA LEU A 83 -8.25 -1.32 9.74
C LEU A 83 -6.92 -1.69 10.41
N ASP A 84 -6.95 -2.62 11.35
CA ASP A 84 -5.76 -3.14 12.02
C ASP A 84 -4.88 -3.94 11.06
N ALA A 85 -5.49 -4.79 10.22
CA ALA A 85 -4.81 -5.52 9.17
C ALA A 85 -4.15 -4.57 8.16
N ALA A 86 -4.88 -3.60 7.64
CA ALA A 86 -4.35 -2.61 6.71
C ALA A 86 -3.25 -1.75 7.34
N ALA A 87 -3.33 -1.44 8.63
CA ALA A 87 -2.27 -0.72 9.34
C ALA A 87 -0.98 -1.53 9.43
N ASP A 88 -1.06 -2.83 9.74
CA ASP A 88 0.10 -3.72 9.78
C ASP A 88 0.70 -3.88 8.37
N MET A 89 -0.12 -4.10 7.35
CA MET A 89 0.30 -4.20 5.95
C MET A 89 0.93 -2.90 5.44
N SER A 90 0.39 -1.74 5.82
CA SER A 90 0.97 -0.43 5.47
C SER A 90 2.42 -0.32 5.92
N VAL A 91 2.70 -0.74 7.15
CA VAL A 91 4.04 -0.69 7.72
C VAL A 91 4.98 -1.66 7.01
N ILE A 92 4.52 -2.89 6.73
CA ILE A 92 5.31 -3.92 6.04
C ILE A 92 5.66 -3.44 4.62
N LEU A 93 4.66 -3.04 3.83
CA LEU A 93 4.86 -2.60 2.45
C LEU A 93 5.76 -1.37 2.36
N THR A 94 5.54 -0.36 3.23
CA THR A 94 6.38 0.83 3.26
C THR A 94 7.83 0.49 3.65
N TYR A 95 8.03 -0.43 4.60
CA TYR A 95 9.38 -0.85 4.98
C TYR A 95 10.13 -1.50 3.81
N TRP A 96 9.49 -2.42 3.08
CA TRP A 96 10.08 -3.07 1.93
C TRP A 96 10.34 -2.08 0.78
N GLN A 97 9.42 -1.14 0.53
CA GLN A 97 9.62 -0.07 -0.45
C GLN A 97 10.82 0.83 -0.10
N LEU A 98 11.00 1.17 1.19
CA LEU A 98 12.18 1.92 1.63
C LEU A 98 13.47 1.11 1.45
N ARG A 99 13.42 -0.21 1.66
CA ARG A 99 14.57 -1.10 1.44
C ARG A 99 14.96 -1.18 -0.03
N ASP A 100 13.98 -1.22 -0.92
CA ASP A 100 14.16 -1.18 -2.36
C ASP A 100 14.80 0.15 -2.77
N GLY A 101 14.25 1.27 -2.33
CA GLY A 101 14.84 2.59 -2.58
C GLY A 101 16.27 2.78 -2.03
N VAL A 102 16.66 2.02 -0.98
CA VAL A 102 18.07 2.00 -0.53
C VAL A 102 18.96 1.23 -1.51
N ALA A 103 18.44 0.17 -2.14
CA ALA A 103 19.19 -0.65 -3.09
C ALA A 103 19.40 0.07 -4.43
N ASP A 104 18.39 0.81 -4.89
CA ASP A 104 18.37 1.48 -6.19
C ASP A 104 19.19 2.78 -6.23
N HIS A 105 19.36 3.44 -5.08
CA HIS A 105 20.04 4.73 -5.02
C HIS A 105 21.43 4.59 -4.39
N GLY A 106 22.43 5.24 -4.99
CA GLY A 106 23.79 5.31 -4.45
C GLY A 106 23.83 5.92 -3.04
N PHE A 107 25.02 5.94 -2.43
CA PHE A 107 25.22 6.28 -1.02
C PHE A 107 24.49 7.57 -0.58
N TRP A 108 24.64 8.65 -1.33
CA TRP A 108 24.04 9.95 -1.01
C TRP A 108 22.54 10.04 -1.36
N GLY A 109 22.13 9.48 -2.49
CA GLY A 109 20.71 9.46 -2.89
C GLY A 109 19.87 8.57 -2.00
N GLY A 110 20.44 7.46 -1.51
CA GLY A 110 19.79 6.51 -0.61
C GLY A 110 19.68 6.94 0.85
N LEU A 111 20.32 8.04 1.28
CA LEU A 111 20.40 8.44 2.69
C LEU A 111 19.00 8.66 3.30
N LYS A 112 18.09 9.33 2.60
CA LYS A 112 16.71 9.55 3.05
C LYS A 112 15.96 8.24 3.30
N TYR A 113 16.12 7.26 2.40
CA TYR A 113 15.49 5.93 2.52
C TYR A 113 16.10 5.14 3.69
N ARG A 114 17.41 5.24 3.93
CA ARG A 114 18.08 4.61 5.07
C ARG A 114 17.57 5.17 6.39
N ILE A 115 17.52 6.49 6.55
CA ILE A 115 17.01 7.14 7.76
C ILE A 115 15.55 6.71 7.99
N ALA A 116 14.68 6.80 6.96
CA ALA A 116 13.30 6.41 7.07
C ALA A 116 13.14 4.92 7.43
N SER A 117 13.93 4.02 6.84
CA SER A 117 13.89 2.59 7.15
C SER A 117 14.34 2.28 8.59
N VAL A 118 15.33 3.00 9.12
CA VAL A 118 15.76 2.87 10.51
C VAL A 118 14.66 3.33 11.46
N LEU A 119 14.03 4.47 11.19
CA LEU A 119 12.91 5.00 12.00
C LEU A 119 11.69 4.06 11.97
N LEU A 120 11.40 3.43 10.83
CA LEU A 120 10.26 2.52 10.67
C LEU A 120 10.54 1.12 11.23
N ARG A 121 11.81 0.75 11.44
CA ARG A 121 12.22 -0.62 11.83
C ARG A 121 11.52 -1.15 13.10
N PRO A 122 11.33 -0.38 14.18
CA PRO A 122 10.60 -0.89 15.36
C PRO A 122 9.13 -1.18 15.06
N ALA A 123 8.47 -0.33 14.25
CA ALA A 123 7.11 -0.54 13.79
C ALA A 123 7.01 -1.78 12.90
N TYR A 124 7.93 -1.94 11.96
CA TYR A 124 8.01 -3.10 11.07
C TYR A 124 8.16 -4.41 11.85
N ARG A 125 9.03 -4.49 12.87
CA ARG A 125 9.18 -5.71 13.68
C ARG A 125 7.85 -6.13 14.30
N ARG A 126 7.11 -5.20 14.90
CA ARG A 126 5.78 -5.46 15.49
C ARG A 126 4.74 -5.87 14.44
N ALA A 127 4.74 -5.22 13.27
CA ALA A 127 3.83 -5.57 12.18
C ALA A 127 4.13 -6.97 11.65
N ARG A 128 5.40 -7.28 11.41
CA ARG A 128 5.87 -8.58 10.96
C ARG A 128 5.47 -9.71 11.91
N GLU A 129 5.63 -9.52 13.23
CA GLU A 129 5.24 -10.54 14.23
C GLU A 129 3.77 -10.90 14.16
N ARG A 130 2.91 -9.94 13.78
CA ARG A 130 1.47 -10.15 13.62
C ARG A 130 1.08 -10.73 12.27
N ARG A 131 1.87 -10.47 11.23
CA ARG A 131 1.57 -10.80 9.83
C ARG A 131 2.75 -11.51 9.15
N LEU A 132 3.26 -12.57 9.79
CA LEU A 132 4.44 -13.31 9.31
C LEU A 132 4.28 -13.82 7.87
N GLN A 133 3.11 -14.37 7.53
CA GLN A 133 2.85 -14.92 6.20
C GLN A 133 2.80 -13.81 5.15
N PHE A 134 2.16 -12.68 5.46
CA PHE A 134 2.10 -11.53 4.58
C PHE A 134 3.50 -10.93 4.34
N ASP A 135 4.31 -10.77 5.39
CA ASP A 135 5.70 -10.28 5.26
C ASP A 135 6.56 -11.21 4.42
N ALA A 136 6.48 -12.52 4.66
CA ALA A 136 7.23 -13.52 3.92
C ALA A 136 6.85 -13.55 2.43
N GLY A 137 5.54 -13.51 2.13
CA GLY A 137 5.02 -13.46 0.77
C GLY A 137 5.40 -12.14 0.07
N THR A 138 5.27 -11.01 0.77
CA THR A 138 5.71 -9.69 0.25
C THR A 138 7.18 -9.72 -0.14
N LYS A 139 8.05 -10.23 0.73
CA LYS A 139 9.48 -10.38 0.43
C LYS A 139 9.73 -11.26 -0.79
N ALA A 140 9.04 -12.39 -0.89
CA ALA A 140 9.21 -13.33 -2.01
C ALA A 140 8.84 -12.67 -3.35
N HIS A 141 7.65 -12.06 -3.44
CA HIS A 141 7.18 -11.43 -4.67
C HIS A 141 7.96 -10.16 -5.05
N LEU A 142 8.41 -9.36 -4.10
CA LEU A 142 9.31 -8.26 -4.39
C LEU A 142 10.69 -8.73 -4.87
N SER A 143 11.20 -9.84 -4.33
CA SER A 143 12.45 -10.44 -4.81
C SER A 143 12.31 -11.01 -6.22
N GLU A 144 11.17 -11.63 -6.54
CA GLU A 144 10.82 -12.11 -7.89
C GLU A 144 10.75 -10.92 -8.87
N LEU A 145 10.03 -9.86 -8.51
CA LEU A 145 9.91 -8.65 -9.29
C LEU A 145 11.29 -8.04 -9.59
N ALA A 146 12.12 -7.84 -8.57
CA ALA A 146 13.47 -7.30 -8.72
C ALA A 146 14.40 -8.21 -9.57
N ALA A 147 14.17 -9.52 -9.59
CA ALA A 147 14.89 -10.44 -10.48
C ALA A 147 14.49 -10.24 -11.94
N LEU A 148 13.18 -10.19 -12.22
CA LEU A 148 12.63 -9.96 -13.56
C LEU A 148 13.08 -8.60 -14.14
N GLU A 149 13.12 -7.56 -13.33
CA GLU A 149 13.59 -6.23 -13.72
C GLU A 149 15.11 -6.21 -14.05
N ARG A 150 15.92 -6.90 -13.25
CA ARG A 150 17.37 -7.03 -13.52
C ARG A 150 17.68 -7.83 -14.77
N GLU A 151 16.92 -8.87 -15.05
CA GLU A 151 17.04 -9.69 -16.25
C GLU A 151 16.51 -8.97 -17.50
N ARG A 152 15.95 -7.77 -17.35
CA ARG A 152 15.33 -6.99 -18.43
C ARG A 152 14.31 -7.83 -19.20
N CYS A 153 13.43 -8.48 -18.47
CA CYS A 153 12.39 -9.31 -19.06
C CYS A 153 11.64 -8.51 -20.14
N SER A 154 11.56 -9.05 -21.34
CA SER A 154 10.88 -8.39 -22.47
C SER A 154 9.35 -8.36 -22.32
N SER A 155 8.80 -9.12 -21.38
CA SER A 155 7.38 -9.19 -21.08
C SER A 155 7.04 -8.26 -19.92
N LEU A 156 6.03 -7.41 -20.10
CA LEU A 156 5.41 -6.64 -19.01
C LEU A 156 4.48 -7.50 -18.12
N ASP A 157 4.04 -8.65 -18.63
CA ASP A 157 3.09 -9.52 -17.93
C ASP A 157 3.71 -10.20 -16.71
N ALA A 158 4.98 -10.64 -16.79
CA ALA A 158 5.62 -11.37 -15.71
C ALA A 158 5.87 -10.48 -14.47
N PRO A 159 6.43 -9.25 -14.58
CA PRO A 159 6.52 -8.33 -13.46
C PRO A 159 5.15 -7.91 -12.91
N ALA A 160 4.16 -7.66 -13.79
CA ALA A 160 2.80 -7.33 -13.39
C ALA A 160 2.14 -8.48 -12.60
N ASP A 161 2.40 -9.73 -12.97
CA ASP A 161 1.93 -10.92 -12.25
C ASP A 161 2.55 -11.03 -10.85
N ALA A 162 3.86 -10.83 -10.71
CA ALA A 162 4.55 -10.84 -9.43
C ALA A 162 3.97 -9.78 -8.47
N PHE A 163 3.76 -8.56 -8.96
CA PHE A 163 3.14 -7.50 -8.17
C PHE A 163 1.67 -7.78 -7.83
N ALA A 164 0.91 -8.36 -8.76
CA ALA A 164 -0.48 -8.74 -8.55
C ALA A 164 -0.63 -9.81 -7.47
N LYS A 165 0.23 -10.82 -7.46
CA LYS A 165 0.28 -11.86 -6.43
C LYS A 165 0.57 -11.26 -5.05
N LEU A 166 1.44 -10.27 -4.97
CA LEU A 166 1.71 -9.55 -3.72
C LEU A 166 0.45 -8.89 -3.17
N LEU A 167 -0.32 -8.16 -4.00
CA LEU A 167 -1.57 -7.55 -3.54
C LEU A 167 -2.61 -8.61 -3.12
N ALA A 168 -2.69 -9.71 -3.85
CA ALA A 168 -3.65 -10.79 -3.58
C ALA A 168 -3.43 -11.44 -2.20
N LEU A 169 -2.21 -11.40 -1.63
CA LEU A 169 -1.92 -11.90 -0.28
C LEU A 169 -2.79 -11.25 0.79
N ALA A 170 -3.21 -10.00 0.59
CA ALA A 170 -4.04 -9.31 1.57
C ALA A 170 -5.42 -9.97 1.76
N ALA A 171 -5.90 -10.73 0.77
CA ALA A 171 -7.16 -11.45 0.86
C ALA A 171 -7.15 -12.58 1.90
N GLU A 172 -6.00 -13.04 2.36
CA GLU A 172 -5.89 -14.05 3.44
C GLU A 172 -6.50 -13.57 4.77
N GLU A 173 -6.67 -12.26 4.95
CA GLU A 173 -7.36 -11.67 6.10
C GLU A 173 -8.88 -11.89 6.08
N VAL A 174 -9.45 -12.25 4.94
CA VAL A 174 -10.88 -12.49 4.79
C VAL A 174 -11.22 -13.91 5.26
N SER A 175 -12.04 -14.03 6.30
CA SER A 175 -12.37 -15.31 6.94
C SER A 175 -13.26 -16.18 6.05
N ASP A 176 -14.27 -15.59 5.38
CA ASP A 176 -15.16 -16.32 4.48
C ASP A 176 -14.42 -16.80 3.23
N PRO A 177 -14.40 -18.11 2.93
CA PRO A 177 -13.61 -18.65 1.84
C PRO A 177 -14.09 -18.23 0.45
N VAL A 178 -15.40 -17.96 0.26
CA VAL A 178 -15.95 -17.50 -1.01
C VAL A 178 -15.54 -16.05 -1.24
N ARG A 179 -15.78 -15.20 -0.23
CA ARG A 179 -15.37 -13.79 -0.26
C ARG A 179 -13.86 -13.65 -0.39
N ARG A 180 -13.06 -14.46 0.32
CA ARG A 180 -11.59 -14.48 0.19
C ARG A 180 -11.16 -14.71 -1.24
N ARG A 181 -11.71 -15.71 -1.93
CA ARG A 181 -11.39 -16.00 -3.33
C ARG A 181 -11.74 -14.84 -4.25
N VAL A 182 -12.91 -14.23 -4.08
CA VAL A 182 -13.35 -13.07 -4.88
C VAL A 182 -12.43 -11.88 -4.62
N THR A 183 -12.12 -11.59 -3.35
CA THR A 183 -11.21 -10.51 -2.94
C THR A 183 -9.80 -10.72 -3.49
N ALA A 184 -9.29 -11.96 -3.45
CA ALA A 184 -7.98 -12.30 -4.01
C ALA A 184 -7.92 -12.03 -5.52
N GLN A 185 -8.94 -12.43 -6.28
CA GLN A 185 -9.02 -12.16 -7.71
C GLN A 185 -9.11 -10.66 -8.02
N MET A 186 -9.94 -9.95 -7.26
CA MET A 186 -10.07 -8.50 -7.41
C MET A 186 -8.73 -7.78 -7.15
N LEU A 187 -8.05 -8.10 -6.05
CA LEU A 187 -6.75 -7.51 -5.69
C LEU A 187 -5.66 -7.91 -6.68
N TYR A 188 -5.69 -9.14 -7.21
CA TYR A 188 -4.78 -9.58 -8.26
C TYR A 188 -4.92 -8.72 -9.53
N HIS A 189 -6.14 -8.54 -10.04
CA HIS A 189 -6.36 -7.73 -11.24
C HIS A 189 -6.08 -6.25 -10.99
N LEU A 190 -6.39 -5.74 -9.81
CA LEU A 190 -6.03 -4.38 -9.41
C LEU A 190 -4.50 -4.21 -9.39
N GLY A 191 -3.76 -5.16 -8.83
CA GLY A 191 -2.30 -5.15 -8.81
C GLY A 191 -1.70 -5.13 -10.22
N ARG A 192 -2.19 -5.97 -11.11
CA ARG A 192 -1.77 -5.92 -12.53
C ARG A 192 -2.01 -4.55 -13.15
N TRP A 193 -3.21 -3.99 -12.93
CA TRP A 193 -3.57 -2.69 -13.45
C TRP A 193 -2.66 -1.59 -12.90
N VAL A 194 -2.42 -1.56 -11.59
CA VAL A 194 -1.53 -0.57 -10.95
C VAL A 194 -0.12 -0.65 -11.54
N TYR A 195 0.44 -1.85 -11.66
CA TYR A 195 1.77 -2.03 -12.23
C TYR A 195 1.87 -1.53 -13.67
N LEU A 196 0.89 -1.87 -14.51
CA LEU A 196 0.87 -1.46 -15.92
C LEU A 196 0.70 0.06 -16.10
N VAL A 197 -0.10 0.70 -15.24
CA VAL A 197 -0.26 2.16 -15.26
C VAL A 197 1.03 2.86 -14.81
N ASP A 198 1.67 2.36 -13.75
CA ASP A 198 2.96 2.86 -13.25
C ASP A 198 4.02 2.78 -14.37
N ALA A 199 4.14 1.62 -15.01
CA ALA A 199 5.07 1.44 -16.14
C ALA A 199 4.76 2.38 -17.33
N ALA A 200 3.48 2.63 -17.62
CA ALA A 200 3.07 3.55 -18.68
C ALA A 200 3.37 5.02 -18.33
N ASP A 201 3.22 5.40 -17.08
CA ASP A 201 3.53 6.75 -16.60
C ASP A 201 5.04 7.00 -16.59
N ASP A 202 5.85 6.01 -16.18
CA ASP A 202 7.31 6.07 -16.25
C ASP A 202 7.79 6.23 -17.69
N LEU A 203 7.24 5.45 -18.63
CA LEU A 203 7.56 5.58 -20.05
C LEU A 203 7.22 6.98 -20.59
N ARG A 204 6.08 7.55 -20.20
CA ARG A 204 5.71 8.92 -20.58
C ARG A 204 6.66 9.97 -20.02
N ALA A 205 7.15 9.78 -18.79
CA ALA A 205 8.13 10.67 -18.18
C ALA A 205 9.48 10.60 -18.90
N ASP A 206 9.92 9.41 -19.25
CA ASP A 206 11.14 9.18 -20.01
C ASP A 206 11.09 9.80 -21.42
N ILE A 207 9.95 9.65 -22.11
CA ILE A 207 9.71 10.30 -23.40
C ILE A 207 9.80 11.83 -23.29
N LYS A 208 9.15 12.42 -22.27
CA LYS A 208 9.15 13.88 -22.07
C LYS A 208 10.53 14.42 -21.72
N SER A 209 11.35 13.65 -21.00
CA SER A 209 12.69 14.05 -20.59
C SER A 209 13.77 13.79 -21.65
N CYS A 210 13.40 13.30 -22.85
CA CYS A 210 14.32 12.90 -23.93
C CYS A 210 15.32 11.80 -23.54
N LEU A 211 15.02 11.01 -22.52
CA LEU A 211 15.87 9.91 -22.04
C LEU A 211 15.66 8.58 -22.79
N LEU A 212 14.82 8.58 -23.83
CA LEU A 212 14.41 7.38 -24.58
C LEU A 212 15.52 6.61 -25.27
N TYR A 213 16.68 7.18 -25.42
CA TYR A 213 17.80 6.49 -26.11
C TYR A 213 18.69 5.66 -25.20
N THR A 214 18.46 5.65 -23.89
CA THR A 214 19.38 5.00 -22.93
C THR A 214 18.74 3.97 -22.02
N SER A 215 17.42 3.79 -22.03
CA SER A 215 16.76 2.77 -21.20
C SER A 215 15.88 1.84 -22.03
N PRO A 216 16.25 0.58 -22.21
CA PRO A 216 15.44 -0.40 -22.94
C PRO A 216 14.42 -1.13 -22.06
N SER A 217 14.09 -0.64 -20.85
CA SER A 217 13.07 -1.24 -20.00
C SER A 217 12.43 -0.21 -19.09
N PRO A 218 11.11 -0.20 -18.91
CA PRO A 218 10.47 0.54 -17.83
C PRO A 218 10.99 0.02 -16.48
N ARG A 219 11.41 0.92 -15.66
CA ARG A 219 11.86 0.64 -14.28
C ARG A 219 10.67 0.56 -13.33
#